data_577aeea3516df0259e7b1dce2b72d74b
#
_entry.id   577aeea3516df0259e7b1dce2b72d74b
#
_cell.length_a   1.000
_cell.length_b   1.000
_cell.length_c   1.000
_cell.angle_alpha   90.00
_cell.angle_beta   90.00
_cell.angle_gamma   90.00
#
_symmetry.space_group_name_H-M   'P 1'
#
loop_
_entity.id
_entity.type
_entity.pdbx_description
1 polymer ?
#
loop_
_entity_poly.entity_id
_entity_poly.type
_entity_poly.pdbx_seq_one_letter_code
_entity_poly.pdbx_strand_id
1 'polypeptide(L)'
;APTPEVGDSVGEIFQSVGLSSIGAPGSTAVLAMLNDAVKKGGVFASSSVGGLSGAFIPVSEDAAIADAAAKGLLTLEKLEAMTCVCSVGLDMIAIPGDTPADVISAIIADESAIGMINAKTTAVRLIPVPGKTVGERAEFGGLLGGADIMAVQKGSAAGFINRGGRIP
;
A
#
# COMPACT_ATOMS: atom_id res chain seq x y z
N ALA A 1 -6.21 -11.51 7.19
CA ALA A 1 -6.00 -11.07 5.81
C ALA A 1 -6.82 -9.81 5.57
N PRO A 2 -6.43 -8.94 4.65
CA PRO A 2 -7.26 -7.80 4.24
C PRO A 2 -8.61 -8.27 3.69
N THR A 3 -9.67 -7.54 4.02
CA THR A 3 -11.01 -7.85 3.52
C THR A 3 -11.85 -6.57 3.37
N PRO A 4 -12.69 -6.46 2.34
CA PRO A 4 -13.61 -5.35 2.18
C PRO A 4 -14.78 -5.39 3.19
N GLU A 5 -14.87 -6.41 4.03
CA GLU A 5 -15.89 -6.56 5.06
C GLU A 5 -15.53 -5.79 6.33
N VAL A 6 -16.48 -5.03 6.87
CA VAL A 6 -16.34 -4.32 8.14
C VAL A 6 -16.34 -5.33 9.28
N GLY A 7 -15.43 -5.15 10.24
CA GLY A 7 -15.28 -6.03 11.40
C GLY A 7 -14.19 -7.11 11.24
N ASP A 8 -13.57 -7.22 10.06
CA ASP A 8 -12.52 -8.20 9.78
C ASP A 8 -11.36 -7.59 8.99
N SER A 9 -11.19 -6.27 9.00
CA SER A 9 -10.16 -5.61 8.20
C SER A 9 -8.84 -5.44 8.97
N VAL A 10 -7.73 -5.43 8.24
CA VAL A 10 -6.40 -5.13 8.79
C VAL A 10 -6.33 -3.71 9.34
N GLY A 11 -6.97 -2.74 8.66
CA GLY A 11 -7.03 -1.36 9.14
C GLY A 11 -7.72 -1.22 10.49
N GLU A 12 -8.70 -2.08 10.81
CA GLU A 12 -9.36 -2.10 12.13
C GLU A 12 -8.44 -2.64 13.23
N ILE A 13 -7.46 -3.49 12.90
CA ILE A 13 -6.44 -3.93 13.86
C ILE A 13 -5.60 -2.73 14.31
N PHE A 14 -5.26 -1.79 13.41
CA PHE A 14 -4.56 -0.55 13.79
C PHE A 14 -5.36 0.27 14.81
N GLN A 15 -6.67 0.33 14.63
CA GLN A 15 -7.56 1.02 15.59
C GLN A 15 -7.61 0.27 16.93
N SER A 16 -7.66 -1.06 16.90
CA SER A 16 -7.65 -1.90 18.10
C SER A 16 -6.35 -1.77 18.91
N VAL A 17 -5.24 -1.48 18.26
CA VAL A 17 -3.94 -1.19 18.91
C VAL A 17 -3.90 0.22 19.51
N GLY A 18 -4.86 1.08 19.18
CA GLY A 18 -5.02 2.41 19.79
C GLY A 18 -4.78 3.58 18.85
N LEU A 19 -4.61 3.36 17.54
CA LEU A 19 -4.59 4.44 16.57
C LEU A 19 -6.01 4.87 16.18
N SER A 20 -6.21 6.16 15.95
CA SER A 20 -7.51 6.66 15.48
C SER A 20 -7.87 6.14 14.07
N SER A 21 -6.86 5.89 13.26
CA SER A 21 -6.97 5.33 11.90
C SER A 21 -5.61 4.85 11.41
N ILE A 22 -5.58 3.95 10.46
CA ILE A 22 -4.39 3.74 9.63
C ILE A 22 -4.07 5.03 8.86
N GLY A 23 -2.80 5.38 8.73
CA GLY A 23 -2.35 6.68 8.21
C GLY A 23 -1.93 7.67 9.31
N ALA A 24 -2.52 7.58 10.50
CA ALA A 24 -2.12 8.38 11.65
C ALA A 24 -0.63 8.18 12.02
N PRO A 25 0.00 9.16 12.69
CA PRO A 25 1.32 8.96 13.28
C PRO A 25 1.35 7.70 14.14
N GLY A 26 2.38 6.87 13.96
CA GLY A 26 2.47 5.55 14.60
C GLY A 26 2.10 4.38 13.68
N SER A 27 1.41 4.60 12.56
CA SER A 27 0.98 3.50 11.66
C SER A 27 2.15 2.67 11.14
N THR A 28 3.27 3.27 10.79
CA THR A 28 4.47 2.54 10.35
C THR A 28 5.02 1.64 11.48
N ALA A 29 5.03 2.11 12.71
CA ALA A 29 5.46 1.33 13.88
C ALA A 29 4.52 0.16 14.16
N VAL A 30 3.21 0.39 14.13
CA VAL A 30 2.21 -0.67 14.29
C VAL A 30 2.34 -1.72 13.19
N LEU A 31 2.52 -1.29 11.93
CA LEU A 31 2.70 -2.22 10.83
C LEU A 31 3.97 -3.08 11.01
N ALA A 32 5.07 -2.49 11.46
CA ALA A 32 6.30 -3.23 11.75
C ALA A 32 6.07 -4.28 12.84
N MET A 33 5.36 -3.91 13.91
CA MET A 33 4.99 -4.84 14.99
C MET A 33 4.11 -5.98 14.48
N LEU A 34 3.09 -5.68 13.70
CA LEU A 34 2.18 -6.70 13.14
C LEU A 34 2.93 -7.62 12.17
N ASN A 35 3.79 -7.07 11.33
CA ASN A 35 4.60 -7.85 10.40
C ASN A 35 5.56 -8.80 11.12
N ASP A 36 6.21 -8.34 12.19
CA ASP A 36 7.06 -9.17 13.04
C ASP A 36 6.25 -10.28 13.74
N ALA A 37 5.10 -9.94 14.30
CA ALA A 37 4.22 -10.91 14.97
C ALA A 37 3.74 -12.01 14.03
N VAL A 38 3.30 -11.65 12.81
CA VAL A 38 2.85 -12.62 11.80
C VAL A 38 4.00 -13.53 11.36
N LYS A 39 5.19 -12.98 11.12
CA LYS A 39 6.38 -13.78 10.74
C LYS A 39 6.80 -14.76 11.83
N LYS A 40 6.87 -14.30 13.07
CA LYS A 40 7.20 -15.16 14.23
C LYS A 40 6.13 -16.21 14.48
N GLY A 41 4.85 -15.80 14.45
CA GLY A 41 3.72 -16.70 14.62
C GLY A 41 3.69 -17.82 13.56
N GLY A 42 3.97 -17.49 12.31
CA GLY A 42 4.06 -18.46 11.22
C GLY A 42 5.12 -19.55 11.46
N VAL A 43 6.28 -19.18 11.99
CA VAL A 43 7.35 -20.13 12.31
C VAL A 43 6.92 -21.12 13.40
N PHE A 44 6.14 -20.69 14.37
CA PHE A 44 5.65 -21.57 15.45
C PHE A 44 4.39 -22.36 15.08
N ALA A 45 3.56 -21.81 14.20
CA ALA A 45 2.26 -22.41 13.88
C ALA A 45 2.32 -23.45 12.75
N SER A 46 3.37 -23.48 11.94
CA SER A 46 3.46 -24.34 10.77
C SER A 46 4.88 -24.87 10.55
N SER A 47 4.97 -26.14 10.19
CA SER A 47 6.22 -26.77 9.75
C SER A 47 6.67 -26.29 8.36
N SER A 48 5.80 -25.61 7.64
CA SER A 48 6.06 -25.10 6.29
C SER A 48 5.42 -23.72 6.14
N VAL A 49 6.25 -22.70 6.01
CA VAL A 49 5.81 -21.31 5.78
C VAL A 49 6.23 -20.95 4.37
N GLY A 50 5.29 -20.49 3.56
CA GLY A 50 5.53 -20.09 2.18
C GLY A 50 4.81 -18.79 1.82
N GLY A 51 5.21 -18.20 0.71
CA GLY A 51 4.55 -17.07 0.13
C GLY A 51 4.67 -15.77 0.94
N LEU A 52 3.59 -15.02 1.00
CA LEU A 52 3.51 -13.70 1.61
C LEU A 52 3.29 -13.79 3.13
N SER A 53 4.30 -14.24 3.85
CA SER A 53 4.27 -14.35 5.31
C SER A 53 4.53 -12.98 5.93
N GLY A 54 3.50 -12.23 6.25
CA GLY A 54 3.63 -10.93 6.89
C GLY A 54 2.37 -10.09 6.77
N ALA A 55 2.41 -8.89 7.33
CA ALA A 55 1.33 -7.92 7.20
C ALA A 55 1.48 -7.09 5.92
N PHE A 56 0.39 -6.90 5.20
CA PHE A 56 0.32 -6.08 3.99
C PHE A 56 -0.93 -5.19 4.00
N ILE A 57 -0.91 -4.15 3.19
CA ILE A 57 -1.81 -3.00 3.27
C ILE A 57 -2.43 -2.64 1.91
N PRO A 58 -3.16 -3.56 1.25
CA PRO A 58 -3.83 -3.25 0.01
C PRO A 58 -4.99 -2.30 0.26
N VAL A 59 -5.11 -1.24 -0.55
CA VAL A 59 -6.07 -0.17 -0.26
C VAL A 59 -7.50 -0.63 -0.55
N SER A 60 -7.80 -1.15 -1.73
CA SER A 60 -9.18 -1.47 -2.10
C SER A 60 -9.70 -2.78 -1.48
N GLU A 61 -8.81 -3.68 -1.10
CA GLU A 61 -9.16 -4.99 -0.54
C GLU A 61 -9.46 -4.95 0.97
N ASP A 62 -9.37 -3.77 1.60
CA ASP A 62 -9.54 -3.64 3.05
C ASP A 62 -10.44 -2.45 3.40
N ALA A 63 -11.54 -2.73 4.11
CA ALA A 63 -12.58 -1.75 4.40
C ALA A 63 -12.06 -0.51 5.12
N ALA A 64 -11.26 -0.67 6.17
CA ALA A 64 -10.79 0.46 6.96
C ALA A 64 -9.61 1.18 6.29
N ILE A 65 -8.80 0.50 5.47
CA ILE A 65 -7.75 1.13 4.68
C ILE A 65 -8.38 1.99 3.55
N ALA A 66 -9.38 1.46 2.85
CA ALA A 66 -10.12 2.21 1.83
C ALA A 66 -10.82 3.44 2.43
N ASP A 67 -11.45 3.30 3.59
CA ASP A 67 -12.09 4.41 4.31
C ASP A 67 -11.07 5.50 4.73
N ALA A 68 -9.92 5.10 5.23
CA ALA A 68 -8.85 6.03 5.61
C ALA A 68 -8.29 6.80 4.39
N ALA A 69 -8.15 6.13 3.25
CA ALA A 69 -7.75 6.76 1.99
C ALA A 69 -8.82 7.75 1.50
N ALA A 70 -10.09 7.37 1.50
CA ALA A 70 -11.22 8.22 1.11
C ALA A 70 -11.32 9.50 1.96
N LYS A 71 -11.02 9.39 3.25
CA LYS A 71 -10.98 10.53 4.18
C LYS A 71 -9.71 11.37 4.11
N GLY A 72 -8.74 11.01 3.28
CA GLY A 72 -7.44 11.69 3.18
C GLY A 72 -6.54 11.51 4.42
N LEU A 73 -6.84 10.55 5.27
CA LEU A 73 -6.02 10.20 6.44
C LEU A 73 -4.83 9.33 6.07
N LEU A 74 -4.94 8.60 4.96
CA LEU A 74 -3.89 7.77 4.39
C LEU A 74 -3.58 8.27 2.97
N THR A 75 -2.35 8.70 2.74
CA THR A 75 -1.88 9.20 1.45
C THR A 75 -0.95 8.20 0.78
N LEU A 76 -0.68 8.39 -0.52
CA LEU A 76 0.25 7.55 -1.27
C LEU A 76 1.65 7.57 -0.66
N GLU A 77 2.16 8.75 -0.30
CA GLU A 77 3.48 8.91 0.32
C GLU A 77 3.56 8.24 1.69
N LYS A 78 2.43 8.23 2.42
CA LYS A 78 2.37 7.51 3.69
C LYS A 78 2.39 6.00 3.47
N LEU A 79 1.72 5.51 2.44
CA LEU A 79 1.79 4.10 2.04
C LEU A 79 3.21 3.72 1.62
N GLU A 80 3.89 4.51 0.78
CA GLU A 80 5.29 4.28 0.42
C GLU A 80 6.18 4.17 1.66
N ALA A 81 6.08 5.11 2.61
CA ALA A 81 6.82 5.03 3.86
C ALA A 81 6.52 3.74 4.66
N MET A 82 5.27 3.29 4.66
CA MET A 82 4.86 2.06 5.34
C MET A 82 5.35 0.81 4.62
N THR A 83 5.58 0.87 3.31
CA THR A 83 6.13 -0.28 2.56
C THR A 83 7.54 -0.66 2.98
N CYS A 84 8.28 0.23 3.64
CA CYS A 84 9.57 -0.12 4.26
C CYS A 84 9.45 -1.30 5.25
N VAL A 85 8.31 -1.46 5.89
CA VAL A 85 8.07 -2.44 6.96
C VAL A 85 6.94 -3.43 6.68
N CYS A 86 6.20 -3.29 5.57
CA CYS A 86 5.19 -4.25 5.15
C CYS A 86 5.83 -5.47 4.46
N SER A 87 5.03 -6.45 4.08
CA SER A 87 5.52 -7.67 3.40
C SER A 87 5.34 -7.66 1.88
N VAL A 88 4.65 -6.71 1.31
CA VAL A 88 4.33 -6.69 -0.13
C VAL A 88 4.85 -5.45 -0.86
N GLY A 89 4.44 -4.26 -0.46
CA GLY A 89 4.69 -3.00 -1.18
C GLY A 89 3.39 -2.22 -1.35
N LEU A 90 3.33 -1.36 -2.37
CA LEU A 90 2.12 -0.65 -2.75
C LEU A 90 1.14 -1.62 -3.43
N ASP A 91 -0.09 -1.65 -2.94
CA ASP A 91 -1.04 -2.65 -3.39
C ASP A 91 -2.47 -2.11 -3.51
N MET A 92 -3.10 -2.43 -4.64
CA MET A 92 -4.51 -2.10 -4.95
C MET A 92 -4.85 -0.62 -4.75
N ILE A 93 -4.02 0.26 -5.30
CA ILE A 93 -4.16 1.71 -5.19
C ILE A 93 -4.74 2.26 -6.49
N ALA A 94 -5.97 2.76 -6.43
CA ALA A 94 -6.59 3.46 -7.55
C ALA A 94 -6.04 4.89 -7.66
N ILE A 95 -5.60 5.28 -8.86
CA ILE A 95 -5.06 6.60 -9.18
C ILE A 95 -5.76 7.20 -10.40
N PRO A 96 -5.66 8.52 -10.65
CA PRO A 96 -6.24 9.12 -11.87
C PRO A 96 -5.72 8.44 -13.13
N GLY A 97 -6.62 8.21 -14.09
CA GLY A 97 -6.29 7.51 -15.33
C GLY A 97 -5.35 8.26 -16.26
N ASP A 98 -5.21 9.56 -16.05
CA ASP A 98 -4.31 10.47 -16.78
C ASP A 98 -2.96 10.68 -16.08
N THR A 99 -2.67 9.92 -15.03
CA THR A 99 -1.36 9.98 -14.34
C THR A 99 -0.22 9.70 -15.33
N PRO A 100 0.76 10.62 -15.48
CA PRO A 100 1.82 10.46 -16.46
C PRO A 100 2.68 9.21 -16.22
N ALA A 101 3.15 8.59 -17.28
CA ALA A 101 3.97 7.37 -17.22
C ALA A 101 5.30 7.57 -16.48
N ASP A 102 5.91 8.76 -16.59
CA ASP A 102 7.13 9.10 -15.86
C ASP A 102 6.91 9.15 -14.35
N VAL A 103 5.74 9.63 -13.91
CA VAL A 103 5.35 9.64 -12.49
C VAL A 103 5.17 8.23 -11.98
N ILE A 104 4.43 7.38 -12.70
CA ILE A 104 4.27 5.96 -12.32
C ILE A 104 5.62 5.24 -12.29
N SER A 105 6.49 5.51 -13.26
CA SER A 105 7.84 4.94 -13.32
C SER A 105 8.70 5.38 -12.11
N ALA A 106 8.54 6.63 -11.66
CA ALA A 106 9.25 7.12 -10.48
C ALA A 106 8.77 6.42 -9.20
N ILE A 107 7.46 6.23 -9.03
CA ILE A 107 6.91 5.47 -7.89
C ILE A 107 7.45 4.02 -7.88
N ILE A 108 7.56 3.40 -9.06
CA ILE A 108 8.17 2.06 -9.18
C ILE A 108 9.65 2.10 -8.79
N ALA A 109 10.37 3.17 -9.14
CA ALA A 109 11.76 3.34 -8.76
C ALA A 109 11.92 3.53 -7.24
N ASP A 110 11.03 4.29 -6.60
CA ASP A 110 11.00 4.48 -5.14
C ASP A 110 10.76 3.15 -4.42
N GLU A 111 9.79 2.37 -4.84
CA GLU A 111 9.54 1.03 -4.29
C GLU A 111 10.70 0.05 -4.53
N SER A 112 11.38 0.16 -5.68
CA SER A 112 12.58 -0.64 -5.95
C SER A 112 13.71 -0.27 -5.00
N ALA A 113 13.91 1.01 -4.72
CA ALA A 113 14.90 1.50 -3.76
C ALA A 113 14.58 1.02 -2.34
N ILE A 114 13.31 1.11 -1.92
CA ILE A 114 12.84 0.60 -0.63
C ILE A 114 13.10 -0.91 -0.51
N GLY A 115 12.77 -1.67 -1.54
CA GLY A 115 13.02 -3.11 -1.58
C GLY A 115 14.49 -3.45 -1.47
N MET A 116 15.33 -2.74 -2.21
CA MET A 116 16.77 -2.94 -2.24
C MET A 116 17.42 -2.67 -0.88
N ILE A 117 17.12 -1.52 -0.26
CA ILE A 117 17.69 -1.13 1.04
C ILE A 117 17.25 -2.07 2.16
N ASN A 118 16.03 -2.57 2.10
CA ASN A 118 15.47 -3.46 3.12
C ASN A 118 15.70 -4.96 2.81
N ALA A 119 16.42 -5.28 1.75
CA ALA A 119 16.68 -6.66 1.30
C ALA A 119 15.38 -7.49 1.19
N LYS A 120 14.35 -6.90 0.62
CA LYS A 120 13.04 -7.54 0.45
C LYS A 120 12.46 -7.31 -0.94
N THR A 121 11.58 -8.18 -1.36
CA THR A 121 10.76 -7.97 -2.57
C THR A 121 9.69 -6.91 -2.26
N THR A 122 9.56 -5.93 -3.14
CA THR A 122 8.43 -5.01 -3.17
C THR A 122 7.65 -5.19 -4.47
N ALA A 123 6.35 -4.97 -4.39
CA ALA A 123 5.45 -4.96 -5.53
C ALA A 123 4.79 -3.58 -5.67
N VAL A 124 4.40 -3.23 -6.89
CA VAL A 124 3.62 -2.01 -7.16
C VAL A 124 2.40 -2.40 -7.98
N ARG A 125 1.23 -2.32 -7.35
CA ARG A 125 -0.07 -2.51 -7.99
C ARG A 125 -0.85 -1.20 -7.91
N LEU A 126 -0.45 -0.24 -8.77
CA LEU A 126 -1.20 0.99 -9.04
C LEU A 126 -2.21 0.73 -10.16
N ILE A 127 -3.40 1.28 -10.03
CA ILE A 127 -4.50 1.09 -10.97
C ILE A 127 -4.92 2.46 -11.52
N PRO A 128 -4.37 2.91 -12.65
CA PRO A 128 -4.88 4.09 -13.34
C PRO A 128 -6.31 3.82 -13.83
N VAL A 129 -7.27 4.64 -13.40
CA VAL A 129 -8.70 4.44 -13.72
C VAL A 129 -9.13 5.46 -14.77
N PRO A 130 -9.30 5.08 -16.04
CA PRO A 130 -9.63 6.02 -17.11
C PRO A 130 -10.91 6.80 -16.84
N GLY A 131 -10.85 8.12 -17.08
CA GLY A 131 -11.99 9.02 -16.95
C GLY A 131 -12.42 9.36 -15.52
N LYS A 132 -11.69 8.87 -14.51
CA LYS A 132 -11.96 9.16 -13.11
C LYS A 132 -10.90 10.08 -12.50
N THR A 133 -11.35 10.90 -11.57
CA THR A 133 -10.53 11.89 -10.86
C THR A 133 -10.46 11.59 -9.37
N VAL A 134 -9.58 12.28 -8.66
CA VAL A 134 -9.37 12.11 -7.20
C VAL A 134 -10.69 12.22 -6.44
N GLY A 135 -10.95 11.30 -5.55
CA GLY A 135 -12.14 11.21 -4.70
C GLY A 135 -13.33 10.50 -5.34
N GLU A 136 -13.26 10.14 -6.63
CA GLU A 136 -14.28 9.30 -7.24
C GLU A 136 -14.05 7.83 -6.90
N ARG A 137 -15.12 7.09 -6.72
CA ARG A 137 -15.08 5.67 -6.37
C ARG A 137 -14.75 4.77 -7.56
N ALA A 138 -13.80 3.87 -7.40
CA ALA A 138 -13.54 2.73 -8.29
C ALA A 138 -13.94 1.43 -7.61
N GLU A 139 -14.67 0.57 -8.33
CA GLU A 139 -15.12 -0.73 -7.85
C GLU A 139 -14.47 -1.85 -8.67
N PHE A 140 -13.86 -2.79 -8.01
CA PHE A 140 -13.18 -3.94 -8.62
C PHE A 140 -13.95 -5.25 -8.41
N GLY A 141 -14.87 -5.26 -7.44
CA GLY A 141 -15.77 -6.37 -7.12
C GLY A 141 -15.10 -7.51 -6.34
N GLY A 142 -15.95 -8.33 -5.74
CA GLY A 142 -15.53 -9.48 -4.95
C GLY A 142 -14.52 -9.10 -3.85
N LEU A 143 -13.50 -9.92 -3.68
CA LEU A 143 -12.46 -9.71 -2.68
C LEU A 143 -11.50 -8.55 -3.03
N LEU A 144 -11.50 -8.08 -4.26
CA LEU A 144 -10.71 -6.91 -4.64
C LEU A 144 -11.33 -5.60 -4.14
N GLY A 145 -12.60 -5.62 -3.76
CA GLY A 145 -13.33 -4.53 -3.14
C GLY A 145 -13.44 -3.29 -4.02
N GLY A 146 -13.25 -2.13 -3.41
CA GLY A 146 -13.28 -0.85 -4.10
C GLY A 146 -12.63 0.23 -3.24
N ALA A 147 -12.12 1.26 -3.89
CA ALA A 147 -11.48 2.41 -3.24
C ALA A 147 -11.73 3.70 -4.00
N ASP A 148 -11.62 4.82 -3.31
CA ASP A 148 -11.62 6.12 -3.97
C ASP A 148 -10.26 6.37 -4.63
N ILE A 149 -10.30 7.09 -5.75
CA ILE A 149 -9.10 7.49 -6.49
C ILE A 149 -8.21 8.36 -5.59
N MET A 150 -7.02 7.91 -5.29
CA MET A 150 -6.06 8.62 -4.45
C MET A 150 -5.31 9.69 -5.25
N ALA A 151 -4.99 10.80 -4.59
CA ALA A 151 -4.15 11.82 -5.20
C ALA A 151 -2.73 11.30 -5.44
N VAL A 152 -2.15 11.70 -6.56
CA VAL A 152 -0.73 11.52 -6.88
C VAL A 152 -0.10 12.92 -6.94
N GLN A 153 1.10 13.08 -6.38
CA GLN A 153 1.80 14.35 -6.36
C GLN A 153 2.07 14.87 -7.79
N LYS A 154 1.80 16.15 -7.99
CA LYS A 154 1.93 16.82 -9.29
C LYS A 154 3.38 17.27 -9.51
N GLY A 155 4.28 16.33 -9.73
CA GLY A 155 5.66 16.61 -10.08
C GLY A 155 6.06 15.79 -11.30
N SER A 156 6.76 16.39 -12.28
CA SER A 156 7.31 15.61 -13.38
C SER A 156 8.60 14.89 -12.93
N ALA A 157 8.67 13.61 -13.18
CA ALA A 157 9.85 12.78 -13.00
C ALA A 157 10.61 12.53 -14.32
N ALA A 158 10.14 13.10 -15.44
CA ALA A 158 10.67 12.82 -16.76
C ALA A 158 12.19 13.04 -16.86
N GLY A 159 12.72 14.10 -16.27
CA GLY A 159 14.17 14.39 -16.27
C GLY A 159 14.98 13.32 -15.54
N PHE A 160 14.45 12.71 -14.50
CA PHE A 160 15.07 11.60 -13.77
C PHE A 160 14.93 10.28 -14.54
N ILE A 161 13.73 9.92 -14.93
CA ILE A 161 13.42 8.64 -15.60
C ILE A 161 14.14 8.53 -16.95
N ASN A 162 14.17 9.61 -17.73
CA ASN A 162 14.79 9.58 -19.07
C ASN A 162 16.34 9.50 -19.03
N ARG A 163 16.97 9.69 -17.90
CA ARG A 163 18.42 9.46 -17.77
C ARG A 163 18.75 7.98 -17.85
N GLY A 164 17.81 7.12 -17.56
CA GLY A 164 18.06 5.71 -17.33
C GLY A 164 19.00 5.51 -16.14
N GLY A 165 19.53 4.32 -16.02
CA GLY A 165 20.49 4.03 -14.97
C GLY A 165 20.17 2.74 -14.22
N ARG A 166 20.71 2.62 -13.03
CA ARG A 166 20.57 1.46 -12.16
C ARG A 166 20.23 1.91 -10.76
N ILE A 167 19.23 1.28 -10.16
CA ILE A 167 18.98 1.37 -8.72
C ILE A 167 19.98 0.44 -8.04
N PRO A 168 20.72 0.93 -7.04
CA PRO A 168 21.81 0.18 -6.39
C PRO A 168 21.33 -1.11 -5.75
#